data_a09d247cfe5f5fd0bbf06e9a37ab0464
#
_entry.id   a09d247cfe5f5fd0bbf06e9a37ab0464
#
_cell.length_a   1.000
_cell.length_b   1.000
_cell.length_c   1.000
_cell.angle_alpha   90.00
_cell.angle_beta   90.00
_cell.angle_gamma   90.00
#
_symmetry.space_group_name_H-M   'P 1'
#
loop_
_entity.id
_entity.type
_entity.pdbx_description
1 polymer ?
#
loop_
_entity_poly.entity_id
_entity_poly.type
_entity_poly.pdbx_seq_one_letter_code
_entity_poly.pdbx_strand_id
1 'polypeptide(L)'
;FFQNFKDDIIELQNFENLKLKYKKKEFNYKIEYGNSSFGLNELSDGYSAVLSIITELILRMEVHNMGTYDLQGVVLIDELETHLHVGLQKKILPFLTKFFPKIQFIITTHSPFILSSLKDVVICDLESKIITGDLSAYSYESLVDSYFDLDKYSIKIQNDIQIYRELKQKYLNQNLSEDEQIQFVEIEIYLENIPKYNNEEIGLSIKEIKEMV
;
A
#
# COMPACT_ATOMS: atom_id res chain seq x y z
N PHE A 1 22.84 15.71 -13.34
CA PHE A 1 21.91 14.60 -13.46
C PHE A 1 22.10 13.59 -12.35
N PHE A 2 23.22 12.85 -12.33
CA PHE A 2 23.48 11.84 -11.30
C PHE A 2 23.42 12.37 -9.86
N GLN A 3 23.68 13.65 -9.63
CA GLN A 3 23.58 14.25 -8.32
C GLN A 3 22.10 14.41 -7.90
N ASN A 4 21.26 14.96 -8.78
CA ASN A 4 19.82 15.12 -8.53
C ASN A 4 19.12 13.74 -8.40
N PHE A 5 19.46 12.80 -9.29
CA PHE A 5 18.99 11.42 -9.22
C PHE A 5 19.33 10.75 -7.89
N LYS A 6 20.55 10.97 -7.39
CA LYS A 6 20.99 10.50 -6.09
C LYS A 6 20.15 11.11 -4.96
N ASP A 7 19.94 12.43 -5.01
CA ASP A 7 19.23 13.17 -3.97
C ASP A 7 17.73 12.76 -3.94
N ASP A 8 17.14 12.53 -5.09
CA ASP A 8 15.76 12.05 -5.24
C ASP A 8 15.58 10.57 -4.80
N ILE A 9 16.55 9.69 -5.07
CA ILE A 9 16.55 8.33 -4.52
C ILE A 9 16.71 8.34 -2.99
N ILE A 10 17.51 9.25 -2.45
CA ILE A 10 17.65 9.44 -1.01
C ILE A 10 16.32 9.86 -0.39
N GLU A 11 15.58 10.75 -1.04
CA GLU A 11 14.25 11.18 -0.60
C GLU A 11 13.24 10.02 -0.58
N LEU A 12 13.28 9.14 -1.59
CA LEU A 12 12.44 7.93 -1.63
C LEU A 12 12.66 7.00 -0.43
N GLN A 13 13.88 6.95 0.07
CA GLN A 13 14.30 5.94 1.04
C GLN A 13 14.52 6.48 2.46
N ASN A 14 14.50 7.80 2.68
CA ASN A 14 15.01 8.45 3.91
C ASN A 14 16.47 8.07 4.22
N PHE A 15 17.28 7.73 3.22
CA PHE A 15 18.69 7.39 3.39
C PHE A 15 19.56 8.64 3.28
N GLU A 16 19.73 9.35 4.37
CA GLU A 16 20.79 10.36 4.49
C GLU A 16 22.16 9.68 4.30
N ASN A 17 22.94 10.10 3.31
CA ASN A 17 24.30 9.61 3.00
C ASN A 17 24.46 8.42 2.05
N LEU A 18 23.49 8.15 1.17
CA LEU A 18 23.69 7.20 0.08
C LEU A 18 24.69 7.73 -0.96
N LYS A 19 25.69 6.94 -1.34
CA LYS A 19 26.67 7.28 -2.37
C LYS A 19 26.70 6.22 -3.46
N LEU A 20 26.49 6.64 -4.70
CA LEU A 20 26.69 5.78 -5.87
C LEU A 20 28.14 5.93 -6.34
N LYS A 21 28.91 4.84 -6.34
CA LYS A 21 30.30 4.82 -6.81
C LYS A 21 30.49 3.87 -7.97
N TYR A 22 31.08 4.37 -9.05
CA TYR A 22 31.51 3.52 -10.15
C TYR A 22 32.88 2.90 -9.84
N LYS A 23 32.93 1.57 -9.80
CA LYS A 23 34.16 0.80 -9.62
C LYS A 23 34.75 0.44 -10.98
N LYS A 24 35.71 1.24 -11.46
CA LYS A 24 36.34 1.07 -12.77
C LYS A 24 36.93 -0.33 -13.02
N LYS A 25 37.46 -0.99 -11.99
CA LYS A 25 38.07 -2.34 -12.10
C LYS A 25 37.02 -3.44 -12.29
N GLU A 26 35.83 -3.25 -11.78
CA GLU A 26 34.73 -4.23 -11.79
C GLU A 26 33.70 -3.89 -12.88
N PHE A 27 33.85 -2.74 -13.56
CA PHE A 27 32.88 -2.19 -14.51
C PHE A 27 31.44 -2.18 -13.93
N ASN A 28 31.33 -1.88 -12.63
CA ASN A 28 30.08 -1.96 -11.90
C ASN A 28 29.85 -0.75 -11.02
N TYR A 29 28.58 -0.44 -10.74
CA TYR A 29 28.18 0.56 -9.77
C TYR A 29 27.92 -0.10 -8.43
N LYS A 30 28.43 0.52 -7.36
CA LYS A 30 28.11 0.14 -5.98
C LYS A 30 27.41 1.27 -5.26
N ILE A 31 26.43 0.90 -4.48
CA ILE A 31 25.73 1.80 -3.56
C ILE A 31 26.41 1.67 -2.20
N GLU A 32 26.93 2.79 -1.68
CA GLU A 32 27.51 2.85 -0.33
C GLU A 32 26.52 3.56 0.59
N TYR A 33 26.22 2.94 1.72
CA TYR A 33 25.35 3.49 2.76
C TYR A 33 25.98 3.22 4.14
N GLY A 34 26.39 4.27 4.85
CA GLY A 34 27.13 4.14 6.08
C GLY A 34 28.40 3.30 5.87
N ASN A 35 28.52 2.20 6.59
CA ASN A 35 29.63 1.25 6.49
C ASN A 35 29.35 0.09 5.52
N SER A 36 28.19 0.06 4.87
CA SER A 36 27.79 -1.02 3.96
C SER A 36 28.00 -0.60 2.52
N SER A 37 28.38 -1.57 1.67
CA SER A 37 28.51 -1.38 0.22
C SER A 37 27.93 -2.58 -0.48
N PHE A 38 26.99 -2.37 -1.41
CA PHE A 38 26.30 -3.43 -2.15
C PHE A 38 26.18 -3.07 -3.63
N GLY A 39 26.12 -4.08 -4.46
CA GLY A 39 25.90 -3.93 -5.90
C GLY A 39 24.43 -3.66 -6.23
N LEU A 40 24.17 -3.19 -7.46
CA LEU A 40 22.79 -3.03 -7.93
C LEU A 40 22.03 -4.36 -7.95
N ASN A 41 22.73 -5.47 -8.14
CA ASN A 41 22.17 -6.84 -8.15
C ASN A 41 21.82 -7.37 -6.75
N GLU A 42 22.22 -6.65 -5.70
CA GLU A 42 21.98 -7.00 -4.29
C GLU A 42 20.83 -6.18 -3.70
N LEU A 43 20.16 -5.38 -4.53
CA LEU A 43 18.97 -4.65 -4.15
C LEU A 43 17.79 -5.60 -3.94
N SER A 44 16.90 -5.25 -3.03
CA SER A 44 15.62 -5.97 -2.95
C SER A 44 14.79 -5.79 -4.21
N ASP A 45 13.90 -6.74 -4.49
CA ASP A 45 13.07 -6.76 -5.69
C ASP A 45 12.32 -5.44 -5.91
N GLY A 46 11.79 -4.84 -4.83
CA GLY A 46 11.09 -3.56 -4.91
C GLY A 46 11.97 -2.41 -5.39
N TYR A 47 13.19 -2.31 -4.90
CA TYR A 47 14.12 -1.26 -5.36
C TYR A 47 14.63 -1.53 -6.76
N SER A 48 14.83 -2.80 -7.11
CA SER A 48 15.20 -3.21 -8.47
C SER A 48 14.10 -2.84 -9.47
N ALA A 49 12.82 -3.04 -9.12
CA ALA A 49 11.69 -2.65 -9.95
C ALA A 49 11.62 -1.13 -10.18
N VAL A 50 11.76 -0.33 -9.12
CA VAL A 50 11.81 1.15 -9.22
C VAL A 50 12.95 1.60 -10.12
N LEU A 51 14.17 1.09 -9.90
CA LEU A 51 15.33 1.44 -10.72
C LEU A 51 15.16 1.02 -12.17
N SER A 52 14.52 -0.12 -12.44
CA SER A 52 14.25 -0.58 -13.82
C SER A 52 13.33 0.40 -14.55
N ILE A 53 12.23 0.83 -13.91
CA ILE A 53 11.32 1.84 -14.49
C ILE A 53 12.09 3.14 -14.81
N ILE A 54 12.85 3.66 -13.85
CA ILE A 54 13.58 4.91 -14.00
C ILE A 54 14.63 4.79 -15.10
N THR A 55 15.40 3.70 -15.09
CA THR A 55 16.48 3.47 -16.09
C THR A 55 15.91 3.36 -17.49
N GLU A 56 14.80 2.64 -17.67
CA GLU A 56 14.11 2.53 -18.97
C GLU A 56 13.66 3.89 -19.49
N LEU A 57 13.06 4.71 -18.65
CA LEU A 57 12.63 6.06 -19.01
C LEU A 57 13.84 6.94 -19.40
N ILE A 58 14.92 6.89 -18.63
CA ILE A 58 16.14 7.65 -18.91
C ILE A 58 16.77 7.22 -20.24
N LEU A 59 16.88 5.91 -20.51
CA LEU A 59 17.44 5.40 -21.76
C LEU A 59 16.63 5.86 -22.96
N ARG A 60 15.31 5.90 -22.87
CA ARG A 60 14.45 6.42 -23.94
C ARG A 60 14.64 7.93 -24.13
N MET A 61 14.88 8.67 -23.05
CA MET A 61 15.18 10.11 -23.14
C MET A 61 16.50 10.38 -23.88
N GLU A 62 17.55 9.59 -23.61
CA GLU A 62 18.85 9.73 -24.27
C GLU A 62 18.78 9.49 -25.79
N VAL A 63 18.01 8.49 -26.22
CA VAL A 63 17.82 8.19 -27.64
C VAL A 63 17.21 9.36 -28.43
N HIS A 64 16.40 10.18 -27.78
CA HIS A 64 15.78 11.35 -28.40
C HIS A 64 16.61 12.63 -28.31
N ASN A 65 17.90 12.54 -27.92
CA ASN A 65 18.90 13.63 -27.96
C ASN A 65 18.52 14.90 -27.18
N MET A 66 17.73 14.77 -26.13
CA MET A 66 17.18 15.97 -25.49
C MET A 66 18.01 16.51 -24.34
N GLY A 67 19.14 15.95 -23.96
CA GLY A 67 20.05 16.50 -22.94
C GLY A 67 19.40 17.10 -21.68
N THR A 68 18.08 17.14 -21.68
CA THR A 68 17.19 17.65 -20.63
C THR A 68 16.12 16.61 -20.35
N TYR A 69 15.62 16.54 -19.12
CA TYR A 69 14.51 15.65 -18.71
C TYR A 69 13.14 16.16 -19.23
N ASP A 70 13.11 16.72 -20.41
CA ASP A 70 11.97 17.40 -21.02
C ASP A 70 11.16 16.47 -21.96
N LEU A 71 11.31 15.16 -21.78
CA LEU A 71 10.57 14.18 -22.57
C LEU A 71 9.07 14.32 -22.30
N GLN A 72 8.32 14.55 -23.39
CA GLN A 72 6.86 14.48 -23.36
C GLN A 72 6.41 13.13 -23.87
N GLY A 73 5.45 12.52 -23.20
CA GLY A 73 4.94 11.22 -23.60
C GLY A 73 3.92 10.66 -22.66
N VAL A 74 3.49 9.44 -22.97
CA VAL A 74 2.59 8.65 -22.16
C VAL A 74 3.32 7.37 -21.76
N VAL A 75 3.28 7.04 -20.49
CA VAL A 75 3.85 5.81 -19.92
C VAL A 75 2.72 5.00 -19.31
N LEU A 76 2.60 3.76 -19.76
CA LEU A 76 1.66 2.79 -19.20
C LEU A 76 2.43 1.85 -18.28
N ILE A 77 1.94 1.69 -17.06
CA ILE A 77 2.51 0.75 -16.07
C ILE A 77 1.36 -0.09 -15.55
N ASP A 78 1.48 -1.40 -15.74
CA ASP A 78 0.51 -2.35 -15.22
C ASP A 78 0.95 -2.82 -13.85
N GLU A 79 0.01 -2.85 -12.89
CA GLU A 79 0.25 -3.26 -11.50
C GLU A 79 1.51 -2.62 -10.87
N LEU A 80 1.51 -1.30 -10.77
CA LEU A 80 2.68 -0.54 -10.27
C LEU A 80 3.16 -1.01 -8.88
N GLU A 81 2.29 -1.56 -8.04
CA GLU A 81 2.60 -2.11 -6.72
C GLU A 81 3.41 -3.39 -6.74
N THR A 82 3.50 -4.09 -7.87
CA THR A 82 4.16 -5.40 -7.95
C THR A 82 5.60 -5.31 -7.46
N HIS A 83 5.95 -6.17 -6.52
CA HIS A 83 7.22 -6.21 -5.79
C HIS A 83 7.50 -5.01 -4.85
N LEU A 84 6.62 -4.00 -4.75
CA LEU A 84 6.83 -2.85 -3.89
C LEU A 84 6.26 -3.09 -2.49
N HIS A 85 7.10 -2.90 -1.46
CA HIS A 85 6.58 -2.82 -0.10
C HIS A 85 5.78 -1.52 0.11
N VAL A 86 4.86 -1.50 1.08
CA VAL A 86 3.92 -0.38 1.33
C VAL A 86 4.59 1.00 1.38
N GLY A 87 5.77 1.10 1.99
CA GLY A 87 6.50 2.36 2.06
C GLY A 87 6.94 2.90 0.70
N LEU A 88 7.26 2.02 -0.28
CA LEU A 88 7.57 2.41 -1.65
C LEU A 88 6.30 2.72 -2.44
N GLN A 89 5.22 1.96 -2.24
CA GLN A 89 3.94 2.22 -2.91
C GLN A 89 3.43 3.64 -2.66
N LYS A 90 3.60 4.16 -1.43
CA LYS A 90 3.25 5.54 -1.08
C LYS A 90 4.07 6.62 -1.78
N LYS A 91 5.27 6.29 -2.21
CA LYS A 91 6.26 7.27 -2.68
C LYS A 91 6.54 7.21 -4.17
N ILE A 92 6.32 6.05 -4.81
CA ILE A 92 6.74 5.82 -6.19
C ILE A 92 6.06 6.77 -7.18
N LEU A 93 4.75 6.97 -7.08
CA LEU A 93 4.01 7.79 -8.01
C LEU A 93 4.31 9.29 -7.82
N PRO A 94 4.33 9.85 -6.60
CA PRO A 94 4.86 11.20 -6.35
C PRO A 94 6.27 11.41 -6.88
N PHE A 95 7.14 10.42 -6.73
CA PHE A 95 8.50 10.49 -7.25
C PHE A 95 8.52 10.53 -8.78
N LEU A 96 7.83 9.62 -9.46
CA LEU A 96 7.80 9.57 -10.93
C LEU A 96 7.24 10.87 -11.54
N THR A 97 6.16 11.39 -10.99
CA THR A 97 5.53 12.63 -11.48
C THR A 97 6.39 13.87 -11.23
N LYS A 98 7.08 13.92 -10.10
CA LYS A 98 8.04 15.00 -9.79
C LYS A 98 9.26 14.94 -10.72
N PHE A 99 9.79 13.74 -10.96
CA PHE A 99 11.02 13.55 -11.73
C PHE A 99 10.78 13.67 -13.24
N PHE A 100 9.61 13.27 -13.73
CA PHE A 100 9.22 13.34 -15.14
C PHE A 100 7.96 14.20 -15.34
N PRO A 101 8.02 15.52 -15.13
CA PRO A 101 6.84 16.38 -15.03
C PRO A 101 6.04 16.54 -16.33
N LYS A 102 6.61 16.15 -17.48
CA LYS A 102 5.95 16.22 -18.79
C LYS A 102 5.46 14.85 -19.29
N ILE A 103 5.60 13.81 -18.49
CA ILE A 103 5.08 12.49 -18.80
C ILE A 103 3.72 12.32 -18.17
N GLN A 104 2.76 11.87 -18.95
CA GLN A 104 1.48 11.37 -18.46
C GLN A 104 1.64 9.90 -18.08
N PHE A 105 1.44 9.57 -16.81
CA PHE A 105 1.41 8.19 -16.35
C PHE A 105 -0.03 7.66 -16.38
N ILE A 106 -0.22 6.50 -16.99
CA ILE A 106 -1.46 5.70 -16.93
C ILE A 106 -1.09 4.41 -16.23
N ILE A 107 -1.70 4.16 -15.08
CA ILE A 107 -1.27 3.11 -14.16
C ILE A 107 -2.48 2.27 -13.78
N THR A 108 -2.33 0.94 -13.80
CA THR A 108 -3.27 0.05 -13.11
C THR A 108 -2.73 -0.27 -11.73
N THR A 109 -3.61 -0.41 -10.76
CA THR A 109 -3.24 -0.75 -9.38
C THR A 109 -4.42 -1.29 -8.60
N HIS A 110 -4.15 -2.22 -7.69
CA HIS A 110 -5.05 -2.67 -6.64
C HIS A 110 -4.61 -2.15 -5.25
N SER A 111 -3.65 -1.23 -5.20
CA SER A 111 -3.11 -0.72 -3.94
C SER A 111 -3.81 0.55 -3.48
N PRO A 112 -4.46 0.55 -2.31
CA PRO A 112 -4.99 1.76 -1.70
C PRO A 112 -3.90 2.80 -1.40
N PHE A 113 -2.66 2.34 -1.22
CA PHE A 113 -1.51 3.21 -0.94
C PHE A 113 -1.06 4.00 -2.16
N ILE A 114 -1.20 3.44 -3.37
CA ILE A 114 -0.94 4.15 -4.62
C ILE A 114 -2.07 5.11 -4.92
N LEU A 115 -3.34 4.66 -4.80
CA LEU A 115 -4.53 5.48 -5.06
C LEU A 115 -4.56 6.76 -4.22
N SER A 116 -4.10 6.70 -2.96
CA SER A 116 -4.06 7.86 -2.05
C SER A 116 -2.74 8.63 -2.07
N SER A 117 -1.79 8.27 -2.94
CA SER A 117 -0.44 8.85 -2.91
C SER A 117 -0.32 10.22 -3.57
N LEU A 118 -1.26 10.61 -4.43
CA LEU A 118 -1.29 11.89 -5.14
C LEU A 118 -2.66 12.56 -5.07
N LYS A 119 -2.67 13.89 -5.12
CA LYS A 119 -3.89 14.72 -5.13
C LYS A 119 -4.45 14.92 -6.53
N ASP A 120 -3.59 15.30 -7.48
CA ASP A 120 -3.99 15.68 -8.83
C ASP A 120 -4.02 14.46 -9.75
N VAL A 121 -4.98 13.56 -9.52
CA VAL A 121 -5.15 12.32 -10.28
C VAL A 121 -6.59 12.15 -10.73
N VAL A 122 -6.76 11.39 -11.82
CA VAL A 122 -8.05 10.85 -12.23
C VAL A 122 -8.01 9.35 -11.99
N ILE A 123 -8.93 8.85 -11.21
CA ILE A 123 -9.07 7.44 -10.87
C ILE A 123 -10.30 6.90 -11.59
N CYS A 124 -10.11 5.84 -12.37
CA CYS A 124 -11.17 5.15 -13.09
C CYS A 124 -11.29 3.73 -12.54
N ASP A 125 -12.37 3.46 -11.86
CA ASP A 125 -12.71 2.10 -11.46
C ASP A 125 -13.30 1.38 -12.66
N LEU A 126 -12.65 0.33 -13.10
CA LEU A 126 -13.03 -0.43 -14.30
C LEU A 126 -14.22 -1.36 -14.05
N GLU A 127 -14.45 -1.77 -12.81
CA GLU A 127 -15.56 -2.64 -12.43
C GLU A 127 -16.86 -1.83 -12.32
N SER A 128 -16.88 -0.82 -11.48
CA SER A 128 -18.06 0.05 -11.28
C SER A 128 -18.25 1.08 -12.38
N LYS A 129 -17.22 1.33 -13.21
CA LYS A 129 -17.17 2.36 -14.26
C LYS A 129 -17.35 3.78 -13.71
N ILE A 130 -16.95 3.99 -12.46
CA ILE A 130 -16.99 5.29 -11.81
C ILE A 130 -15.66 5.99 -12.02
N ILE A 131 -15.72 7.27 -12.34
CA ILE A 131 -14.55 8.14 -12.40
C ILE A 131 -14.58 9.07 -11.20
N THR A 132 -13.51 9.04 -10.43
CA THR A 132 -13.33 9.92 -9.26
C THR A 132 -11.98 10.61 -9.32
N GLY A 133 -11.76 11.56 -8.44
CA GLY A 133 -10.48 12.28 -8.31
C GLY A 133 -9.78 11.94 -7.00
N ASP A 134 -9.24 12.95 -6.38
CA ASP A 134 -8.41 12.93 -5.18
C ASP A 134 -8.93 12.03 -4.04
N LEU A 135 -8.23 10.94 -3.79
CA LEU A 135 -8.45 10.05 -2.64
C LEU A 135 -7.38 10.23 -1.54
N SER A 136 -6.51 11.24 -1.65
CA SER A 136 -5.38 11.45 -0.74
C SER A 136 -5.81 11.83 0.70
N ALA A 137 -7.04 12.31 0.87
CA ALA A 137 -7.60 12.65 2.18
C ALA A 137 -8.23 11.44 2.90
N TYR A 138 -8.39 10.32 2.23
CA TYR A 138 -8.99 9.13 2.82
C TYR A 138 -7.96 8.30 3.57
N SER A 139 -8.37 7.71 4.69
CA SER A 139 -7.53 6.71 5.37
C SER A 139 -7.45 5.42 4.56
N TYR A 140 -6.41 4.62 4.79
CA TYR A 140 -6.27 3.34 4.08
C TYR A 140 -7.40 2.38 4.41
N GLU A 141 -7.84 2.40 5.67
CA GLU A 141 -8.99 1.62 6.14
C GLU A 141 -10.26 2.01 5.39
N SER A 142 -10.50 3.31 5.23
CA SER A 142 -11.66 3.81 4.48
C SER A 142 -11.61 3.41 3.00
N LEU A 143 -10.42 3.40 2.38
CA LEU A 143 -10.25 2.96 1.00
C LEU A 143 -10.50 1.45 0.86
N VAL A 144 -9.97 0.64 1.78
CA VAL A 144 -10.18 -0.82 1.78
C VAL A 144 -11.66 -1.15 1.96
N ASP A 145 -12.31 -0.51 2.90
CA ASP A 145 -13.70 -0.75 3.30
C ASP A 145 -14.70 -0.22 2.25
N SER A 146 -14.56 1.07 1.88
CA SER A 146 -15.59 1.76 1.10
C SER A 146 -15.33 1.77 -0.41
N TYR A 147 -14.05 1.72 -0.84
CA TYR A 147 -13.69 1.78 -2.25
C TYR A 147 -13.47 0.39 -2.85
N PHE A 148 -12.79 -0.50 -2.10
CA PHE A 148 -12.57 -1.88 -2.55
C PHE A 148 -13.66 -2.85 -2.09
N ASP A 149 -14.62 -2.40 -1.29
CA ASP A 149 -15.71 -3.23 -0.73
C ASP A 149 -15.15 -4.52 -0.05
N LEU A 150 -14.01 -4.36 0.61
CA LEU A 150 -13.32 -5.46 1.28
C LEU A 150 -13.49 -5.34 2.79
N ASP A 151 -13.96 -6.42 3.37
CA ASP A 151 -14.08 -6.53 4.82
C ASP A 151 -12.71 -6.49 5.52
N LYS A 152 -12.60 -5.63 6.53
CA LYS A 152 -11.39 -5.47 7.36
C LYS A 152 -11.05 -6.69 8.18
N TYR A 153 -12.04 -7.51 8.47
CA TYR A 153 -11.92 -8.63 9.38
C TYR A 153 -11.84 -9.96 8.64
N SER A 154 -11.08 -10.89 9.22
CA SER A 154 -11.07 -12.25 8.69
C SER A 154 -12.50 -12.84 8.74
N ILE A 155 -12.83 -13.69 7.78
CA ILE A 155 -14.10 -14.40 7.69
C ILE A 155 -14.44 -15.09 9.04
N LYS A 156 -13.41 -15.58 9.75
CA LYS A 156 -13.58 -16.18 11.06
C LYS A 156 -14.16 -15.21 12.08
N ILE A 157 -13.56 -14.01 12.21
CA ILE A 157 -14.02 -13.01 13.20
C ILE A 157 -15.44 -12.54 12.87
N GLN A 158 -15.77 -12.36 11.60
CA GLN A 158 -17.11 -11.99 11.17
C GLN A 158 -18.13 -13.04 11.55
N ASN A 159 -17.83 -14.32 11.27
CA ASN A 159 -18.67 -15.43 11.66
C ASN A 159 -18.84 -15.51 13.19
N ASP A 160 -17.75 -15.35 13.94
CA ASP A 160 -17.79 -15.40 15.40
C ASP A 160 -18.65 -14.26 15.98
N ILE A 161 -18.56 -13.03 15.43
CA ILE A 161 -19.42 -11.91 15.83
C ILE A 161 -20.88 -12.20 15.49
N GLN A 162 -21.15 -12.76 14.32
CA GLN A 162 -22.51 -13.09 13.90
C GLN A 162 -23.12 -14.17 14.82
N ILE A 163 -22.38 -15.25 15.08
CA ILE A 163 -22.80 -16.33 15.98
C ILE A 163 -23.02 -15.77 17.40
N TYR A 164 -22.11 -14.92 17.89
CA TYR A 164 -22.27 -14.28 19.20
C TYR A 164 -23.54 -13.46 19.29
N ARG A 165 -23.89 -12.71 18.25
CA ARG A 165 -25.14 -11.92 18.20
C ARG A 165 -26.38 -12.82 18.22
N GLU A 166 -26.38 -13.90 17.47
CA GLU A 166 -27.49 -14.86 17.43
C GLU A 166 -27.68 -15.56 18.78
N LEU A 167 -26.58 -16.01 19.39
CA LEU A 167 -26.62 -16.65 20.71
C LEU A 167 -27.06 -15.68 21.80
N LYS A 168 -26.66 -14.41 21.74
CA LYS A 168 -27.12 -13.37 22.65
C LYS A 168 -28.63 -13.17 22.57
N GLN A 169 -29.22 -13.13 21.38
CA GLN A 169 -30.67 -13.03 21.21
C GLN A 169 -31.40 -14.25 21.80
N LYS A 170 -30.86 -15.46 21.60
CA LYS A 170 -31.40 -16.67 22.22
C LYS A 170 -31.29 -16.66 23.73
N TYR A 171 -30.17 -16.14 24.27
CA TYR A 171 -29.97 -15.99 25.70
C TYR A 171 -31.02 -15.07 26.32
N LEU A 172 -31.30 -13.93 25.71
CA LEU A 172 -32.32 -12.99 26.16
C LEU A 172 -33.72 -13.61 26.15
N ASN A 173 -34.00 -14.46 25.17
CA ASN A 173 -35.26 -15.19 25.05
C ASN A 173 -35.35 -16.48 25.93
N GLN A 174 -34.32 -16.74 26.76
CA GLN A 174 -34.21 -17.91 27.61
C GLN A 174 -34.33 -19.25 26.84
N ASN A 175 -33.79 -19.29 25.60
CA ASN A 175 -33.94 -20.39 24.67
C ASN A 175 -32.60 -20.95 24.19
N LEU A 176 -31.58 -20.99 25.06
CA LEU A 176 -30.26 -21.56 24.80
C LEU A 176 -30.20 -23.02 25.27
N SER A 177 -29.70 -23.90 24.42
CA SER A 177 -29.31 -25.24 24.82
C SER A 177 -28.00 -25.24 25.64
N GLU A 178 -27.67 -26.35 26.31
CA GLU A 178 -26.43 -26.47 27.09
C GLU A 178 -25.19 -26.28 26.20
N ASP A 179 -25.18 -26.86 25.00
CA ASP A 179 -24.08 -26.72 24.02
C ASP A 179 -23.95 -25.28 23.52
N GLU A 180 -25.07 -24.59 23.26
CA GLU A 180 -25.09 -23.19 22.84
C GLU A 180 -24.60 -22.23 23.97
N GLN A 181 -24.84 -22.56 25.22
CA GLN A 181 -24.32 -21.82 26.37
C GLN A 181 -22.80 -21.89 26.44
N ILE A 182 -22.23 -23.07 26.22
CA ILE A 182 -20.79 -23.27 26.17
C ILE A 182 -20.20 -22.45 25.03
N GLN A 183 -20.76 -22.59 23.84
CA GLN A 183 -20.31 -21.87 22.65
C GLN A 183 -20.39 -20.35 22.84
N PHE A 184 -21.44 -19.84 23.45
CA PHE A 184 -21.62 -18.41 23.74
C PHE A 184 -20.49 -17.87 24.61
N VAL A 185 -20.15 -18.57 25.69
CA VAL A 185 -19.07 -18.18 26.61
C VAL A 185 -17.70 -18.28 25.92
N GLU A 186 -17.45 -19.33 25.15
CA GLU A 186 -16.18 -19.50 24.43
C GLU A 186 -15.94 -18.37 23.42
N ILE A 187 -16.95 -18.01 22.63
CA ILE A 187 -16.85 -16.93 21.65
C ILE A 187 -16.68 -15.59 22.38
N GLU A 188 -17.41 -15.34 23.46
CA GLU A 188 -17.27 -14.10 24.26
C GLU A 188 -15.83 -13.94 24.77
N ILE A 189 -15.28 -14.99 25.38
CA ILE A 189 -13.90 -14.98 25.88
C ILE A 189 -12.90 -14.77 24.72
N TYR A 190 -13.12 -15.42 23.58
CA TYR A 190 -12.24 -15.29 22.42
C TYR A 190 -12.25 -13.85 21.91
N LEU A 191 -13.42 -13.25 21.68
CA LEU A 191 -13.56 -11.89 21.16
C LEU A 191 -12.99 -10.82 22.13
N GLU A 192 -13.13 -11.03 23.45
CA GLU A 192 -12.57 -10.13 24.47
C GLU A 192 -11.03 -10.18 24.53
N ASN A 193 -10.44 -11.31 24.23
CA ASN A 193 -8.99 -11.51 24.26
C ASN A 193 -8.29 -11.18 22.94
N ILE A 194 -9.02 -10.76 21.90
CA ILE A 194 -8.39 -10.26 20.67
C ILE A 194 -7.53 -9.04 21.02
N PRO A 195 -6.23 -9.03 20.65
CA PRO A 195 -5.35 -7.90 20.93
C PRO A 195 -5.94 -6.59 20.36
N LYS A 196 -6.15 -5.62 21.22
CA LYS A 196 -6.73 -4.31 20.86
C LYS A 196 -5.74 -3.39 20.13
N TYR A 197 -4.99 -3.91 19.18
CA TYR A 197 -4.23 -3.06 18.27
C TYR A 197 -5.20 -2.35 17.33
N ASN A 198 -5.66 -1.16 17.75
CA ASN A 198 -6.55 -0.27 16.98
C ASN A 198 -7.89 -0.88 16.49
N ASN A 199 -8.42 -1.89 17.18
CA ASN A 199 -9.72 -2.47 16.85
C ASN A 199 -10.83 -1.90 17.74
N GLU A 200 -11.00 -0.58 17.73
CA GLU A 200 -12.10 0.08 18.42
C GLU A 200 -13.46 -0.43 17.91
N GLU A 201 -13.56 -0.74 16.62
CA GLU A 201 -14.80 -1.21 15.99
C GLU A 201 -15.24 -2.60 16.48
N ILE A 202 -14.32 -3.56 16.64
CA ILE A 202 -14.67 -4.86 17.26
C ILE A 202 -15.13 -4.63 18.71
N GLY A 203 -14.44 -3.76 19.44
CA GLY A 203 -14.82 -3.39 20.80
C GLY A 203 -16.22 -2.76 20.86
N LEU A 204 -16.57 -1.91 19.89
CA LEU A 204 -17.90 -1.31 19.77
C LEU A 204 -18.95 -2.36 19.42
N SER A 205 -18.69 -3.23 18.43
CA SER A 205 -19.62 -4.31 18.05
C SER A 205 -19.91 -5.26 19.22
N ILE A 206 -18.87 -5.63 19.97
CA ILE A 206 -19.04 -6.46 21.17
C ILE A 206 -19.84 -5.72 22.24
N LYS A 207 -19.56 -4.42 22.44
CA LYS A 207 -20.28 -3.59 23.40
C LYS A 207 -21.76 -3.45 23.02
N GLU A 208 -22.06 -3.18 21.76
CA GLU A 208 -23.43 -3.12 21.25
C GLU A 208 -24.20 -4.43 21.50
N ILE A 209 -23.56 -5.59 21.21
CA ILE A 209 -24.18 -6.89 21.47
C ILE A 209 -24.39 -7.12 22.96
N LYS A 210 -23.45 -6.68 23.83
CA LYS A 210 -23.61 -6.78 25.29
C LYS A 210 -24.73 -5.91 25.84
N GLU A 211 -24.95 -4.74 25.24
CA GLU A 211 -25.98 -3.77 25.61
C GLU A 211 -27.38 -4.12 25.03
N MET A 212 -27.50 -5.17 24.21
CA MET A 212 -28.81 -5.68 23.77
C MET A 212 -29.62 -6.16 24.97
N VAL A 213 -30.81 -5.60 25.14
CA VAL A 213 -31.78 -5.86 26.21
C VAL A 213 -32.92 -6.73 25.72
#